data_b3850298c89166980c42319e0aaecf86
#
_entry.id   b3850298c89166980c42319e0aaecf86
#
_cell.length_a   1.000
_cell.length_b   1.000
_cell.length_c   1.000
_cell.angle_alpha   90.00
_cell.angle_beta   90.00
_cell.angle_gamma   90.00
#
_symmetry.space_group_name_H-M   'P 1'
#
loop_
_entity.id
_entity.type
_entity.pdbx_description
1 polymer ?
#
loop_
_entity_poly.entity_id
_entity_poly.type
_entity_poly.pdbx_seq_one_letter_code
_entity_poly.pdbx_strand_id
1 'polypeptide(L)'
;ESKGLLFFAVLEDIHTVLYEVADRALHDNIILLPAERAAAAILAVCRRMSDTGVMTFIENDEAALLQRLPENIKAEHYHDDETHIRALLEENELIPKGEMELATATVRGLILTISHKEQIGALYPQVLNLLVHSACTELFS
;
A
#
# COMPACT_ATOMS: atom_id res chain seq x y z
N GLU A 1 -24.52 3.05 -11.39
CA GLU A 1 -23.64 3.96 -12.10
C GLU A 1 -23.04 4.99 -11.21
N SER A 2 -23.87 5.97 -10.78
CA SER A 2 -23.36 7.04 -9.94
C SER A 2 -22.83 6.52 -8.60
N LYS A 3 -23.39 5.44 -8.11
CA LYS A 3 -22.87 4.81 -6.90
C LYS A 3 -21.45 4.28 -7.10
N GLY A 4 -21.22 3.65 -8.25
CA GLY A 4 -19.90 3.14 -8.58
C GLY A 4 -18.88 4.25 -8.72
N LEU A 5 -19.26 5.35 -9.36
CA LEU A 5 -18.36 6.49 -9.52
C LEU A 5 -18.08 7.18 -8.20
N LEU A 6 -19.08 7.29 -7.33
CA LEU A 6 -18.88 7.86 -6.00
C LEU A 6 -17.95 7.00 -5.17
N PHE A 7 -18.14 5.69 -5.22
CA PHE A 7 -17.25 4.76 -4.54
C PHE A 7 -15.81 4.93 -5.03
N PHE A 8 -15.63 5.03 -6.35
CA PHE A 8 -14.30 5.19 -6.93
C PHE A 8 -13.65 6.48 -6.43
N ALA A 9 -14.42 7.57 -6.36
CA ALA A 9 -13.89 8.84 -5.86
C ALA A 9 -13.44 8.72 -4.41
N VAL A 10 -14.24 8.05 -3.57
CA VAL A 10 -13.87 7.83 -2.17
C VAL A 10 -12.60 6.99 -2.08
N LEU A 11 -12.51 5.96 -2.89
CA LEU A 11 -11.33 5.09 -2.90
C LEU A 11 -10.07 5.88 -3.28
N GLU A 12 -10.18 6.77 -4.27
CA GLU A 12 -9.06 7.59 -4.69
C GLU A 12 -8.64 8.57 -3.58
N ASP A 13 -9.61 9.12 -2.85
CA ASP A 13 -9.30 9.99 -1.71
C ASP A 13 -8.54 9.25 -0.63
N ILE A 14 -8.96 8.02 -0.33
CA ILE A 14 -8.28 7.18 0.65
C ILE A 14 -6.84 6.93 0.22
N HIS A 15 -6.64 6.59 -1.05
CA HIS A 15 -5.31 6.31 -1.57
C HIS A 15 -4.42 7.55 -1.50
N THR A 16 -4.98 8.73 -1.80
CA THR A 16 -4.22 9.97 -1.70
C THR A 16 -3.69 10.19 -0.30
N VAL A 17 -4.53 9.98 0.72
CA VAL A 17 -4.10 10.13 2.11
C VAL A 17 -3.00 9.12 2.45
N LEU A 18 -3.14 7.89 1.99
CA LEU A 18 -2.15 6.86 2.28
C LEU A 18 -0.80 7.17 1.63
N TYR A 19 -0.82 7.71 0.41
CA TYR A 19 0.43 8.11 -0.25
C TYR A 19 1.09 9.26 0.49
N GLU A 20 0.31 10.20 1.04
CA GLU A 20 0.85 11.28 1.84
C GLU A 20 1.50 10.76 3.13
N VAL A 21 0.88 9.77 3.76
CA VAL A 21 1.44 9.14 4.94
C VAL A 21 2.78 8.48 4.62
N ALA A 22 2.83 7.76 3.49
CA ALA A 22 4.07 7.10 3.06
C ALA A 22 5.16 8.12 2.78
N ASP A 23 4.84 9.17 2.05
CA ASP A 23 5.82 10.20 1.69
C ASP A 23 6.39 10.87 2.93
N ARG A 24 5.52 11.20 3.89
CA ARG A 24 5.97 11.81 5.13
C ARG A 24 6.89 10.87 5.92
N ALA A 25 6.52 9.58 6.00
CA ALA A 25 7.35 8.61 6.71
C ALA A 25 8.71 8.47 6.04
N LEU A 26 8.77 8.51 4.72
CA LEU A 26 10.04 8.44 4.00
C LEU A 26 10.91 9.66 4.31
N HIS A 27 10.31 10.83 4.38
CA HIS A 27 11.07 12.04 4.72
C HIS A 27 11.52 12.03 6.18
N ASP A 28 10.64 11.63 7.09
CA ASP A 28 10.96 11.63 8.53
C ASP A 28 12.07 10.64 8.86
N ASN A 29 12.26 9.62 8.04
CA ASN A 29 13.24 8.57 8.28
C ASN A 29 14.40 8.61 7.30
N ILE A 30 14.73 9.81 6.82
CA ILE A 30 15.72 9.96 5.75
C ILE A 30 17.11 9.48 6.14
N ILE A 31 17.42 9.44 7.43
CA ILE A 31 18.73 8.98 7.89
C ILE A 31 18.85 7.47 7.98
N LEU A 32 17.75 6.75 7.86
CA LEU A 32 17.78 5.30 7.93
C LEU A 32 18.28 4.70 6.62
N LEU A 33 18.77 3.47 6.69
CA LEU A 33 19.14 2.73 5.49
C LEU A 33 17.91 2.52 4.61
N PRO A 34 18.10 2.40 3.30
CA PRO A 34 16.95 2.29 2.40
C PRO A 34 15.94 1.20 2.77
N ALA A 35 16.41 0.02 3.16
CA ALA A 35 15.51 -1.06 3.55
C ALA A 35 14.69 -0.69 4.78
N GLU A 36 15.32 -0.09 5.78
CA GLU A 36 14.64 0.32 7.00
C GLU A 36 13.68 1.47 6.74
N ARG A 37 14.08 2.36 5.87
CA ARG A 37 13.28 3.51 5.49
C ARG A 37 12.01 3.07 4.78
N ALA A 38 12.16 2.16 3.83
CA ALA A 38 11.01 1.62 3.11
C ALA A 38 10.07 0.87 4.06
N ALA A 39 10.63 0.08 4.97
CA ALA A 39 9.82 -0.66 5.94
C ALA A 39 9.04 0.29 6.83
N ALA A 40 9.66 1.38 7.28
CA ALA A 40 8.97 2.37 8.11
C ALA A 40 7.78 2.97 7.38
N ALA A 41 7.94 3.26 6.09
CA ALA A 41 6.85 3.84 5.31
C ALA A 41 5.70 2.87 5.13
N ILE A 42 6.00 1.62 4.81
CA ILE A 42 4.95 0.60 4.62
C ILE A 42 4.20 0.38 5.92
N LEU A 43 4.92 0.28 7.04
CA LEU A 43 4.27 0.07 8.34
C LEU A 43 3.44 1.29 8.76
N ALA A 44 3.86 2.50 8.40
CA ALA A 44 3.08 3.70 8.69
C ALA A 44 1.76 3.68 7.92
N VAL A 45 1.78 3.28 6.66
CA VAL A 45 0.56 3.14 5.87
C VAL A 45 -0.37 2.11 6.49
N CYS A 46 0.18 0.96 6.87
CA CYS A 46 -0.61 -0.10 7.47
C CYS A 46 -1.24 0.35 8.79
N ARG A 47 -0.49 1.09 9.59
CA ARG A 47 -1.00 1.61 10.86
C ARG A 47 -2.15 2.59 10.63
N ARG A 48 -1.99 3.47 9.66
CA ARG A 48 -3.04 4.43 9.34
C ARG A 48 -4.31 3.73 8.90
N MET A 49 -4.19 2.68 8.09
CA MET A 49 -5.35 1.92 7.64
C MET A 49 -6.06 1.26 8.81
N SER A 50 -5.29 0.78 9.80
CA SER A 50 -5.89 0.14 10.97
C SER A 50 -6.58 1.12 11.91
N ASP A 51 -6.10 2.36 11.98
CA ASP A 51 -6.60 3.36 12.91
C ASP A 51 -7.84 4.09 12.42
N THR A 52 -8.20 3.91 11.15
CA THR A 52 -9.37 4.58 10.58
C THR A 52 -10.40 3.53 10.18
N GLY A 53 -11.57 3.97 9.72
CA GLY A 53 -12.59 3.05 9.22
C GLY A 53 -12.26 2.42 7.88
N VAL A 54 -11.08 2.68 7.34
CA VAL A 54 -10.67 2.19 6.03
C VAL A 54 -10.69 0.66 5.99
N MET A 55 -10.28 0.01 7.09
CA MET A 55 -10.26 -1.46 7.12
C MET A 55 -11.63 -2.08 6.90
N THR A 56 -12.64 -1.54 7.57
CA THR A 56 -14.00 -2.03 7.39
C THR A 56 -14.45 -1.85 5.94
N PHE A 57 -14.11 -0.71 5.37
CA PHE A 57 -14.45 -0.42 3.98
C PHE A 57 -13.79 -1.42 3.04
N ILE A 58 -12.49 -1.67 3.21
CA ILE A 58 -11.75 -2.59 2.35
C ILE A 58 -12.29 -4.01 2.49
N GLU A 59 -12.52 -4.47 3.71
CA GLU A 59 -12.95 -5.84 3.95
C GLU A 59 -14.36 -6.11 3.43
N ASN A 60 -15.25 -5.14 3.58
CA ASN A 60 -16.66 -5.36 3.32
C ASN A 60 -17.11 -4.91 1.95
N ASP A 61 -16.49 -3.86 1.39
CA ASP A 61 -17.07 -3.19 0.24
C ASP A 61 -16.17 -3.09 -0.97
N GLU A 62 -14.84 -2.96 -0.77
CA GLU A 62 -13.96 -2.60 -1.87
C GLU A 62 -13.97 -3.63 -3.00
N ALA A 63 -13.74 -4.90 -2.67
CA ALA A 63 -13.62 -5.92 -3.70
C ALA A 63 -14.91 -6.07 -4.51
N ALA A 64 -16.05 -6.07 -3.81
CA ALA A 64 -17.33 -6.23 -4.46
C ALA A 64 -17.65 -5.05 -5.37
N LEU A 65 -17.35 -3.84 -4.90
CA LEU A 65 -17.66 -2.64 -5.67
C LEU A 65 -16.72 -2.43 -6.83
N LEU A 66 -15.43 -2.79 -6.66
CA LEU A 66 -14.49 -2.73 -7.76
C LEU A 66 -14.89 -3.64 -8.91
N GLN A 67 -15.44 -4.81 -8.59
CA GLN A 67 -15.88 -5.73 -9.63
C GLN A 67 -17.03 -5.19 -10.47
N ARG A 68 -17.77 -4.22 -9.93
CA ARG A 68 -18.89 -3.61 -10.65
C ARG A 68 -18.46 -2.44 -11.52
N LEU A 69 -17.23 -2.00 -11.41
CA LEU A 69 -16.73 -0.91 -12.24
C LEU A 69 -16.43 -1.41 -13.65
N PRO A 70 -16.55 -0.54 -14.67
CA PRO A 70 -16.10 -0.90 -16.00
C PRO A 70 -14.64 -1.32 -16.01
N GLU A 71 -14.30 -2.24 -16.91
CA GLU A 71 -12.95 -2.79 -16.95
C GLU A 71 -11.87 -1.73 -17.17
N ASN A 72 -12.16 -0.74 -17.98
CA ASN A 72 -11.19 0.31 -18.24
C ASN A 72 -10.91 1.15 -16.99
N ILE A 73 -11.93 1.38 -16.15
CA ILE A 73 -11.74 2.12 -14.91
C ILE A 73 -10.96 1.30 -13.89
N LYS A 74 -11.25 -0.01 -13.81
CA LYS A 74 -10.50 -0.90 -12.92
C LYS A 74 -9.03 -0.96 -13.31
N ALA A 75 -8.76 -1.14 -14.61
CA ALA A 75 -7.40 -1.22 -15.09
C ALA A 75 -6.64 0.07 -14.80
N GLU A 76 -7.30 1.21 -14.98
CA GLU A 76 -6.70 2.50 -14.69
C GLU A 76 -6.35 2.63 -13.21
N HIS A 77 -7.26 2.18 -12.34
CA HIS A 77 -7.03 2.23 -10.90
C HIS A 77 -5.79 1.43 -10.50
N TYR A 78 -5.66 0.19 -11.02
CA TYR A 78 -4.50 -0.63 -10.69
C TYR A 78 -3.21 -0.07 -11.26
N HIS A 79 -3.30 0.51 -12.46
CA HIS A 79 -2.14 1.15 -13.07
C HIS A 79 -1.70 2.38 -12.25
N ASP A 80 -2.67 3.15 -11.75
CA ASP A 80 -2.37 4.33 -10.95
C ASP A 80 -1.70 3.96 -9.63
N ASP A 81 -2.14 2.86 -9.00
CA ASP A 81 -1.49 2.38 -7.78
C ASP A 81 -0.03 2.07 -8.02
N GLU A 82 0.27 1.34 -9.09
CA GLU A 82 1.64 1.01 -9.42
C GLU A 82 2.46 2.27 -9.69
N THR A 83 1.88 3.20 -10.44
CA THR A 83 2.55 4.45 -10.80
C THR A 83 2.87 5.28 -9.56
N HIS A 84 1.95 5.35 -8.60
CA HIS A 84 2.17 6.12 -7.38
C HIS A 84 3.25 5.49 -6.50
N ILE A 85 3.24 4.17 -6.36
CA ILE A 85 4.26 3.49 -5.57
C ILE A 85 5.64 3.69 -6.21
N ARG A 86 5.71 3.54 -7.52
CA ARG A 86 6.96 3.76 -8.24
C ARG A 86 7.47 5.19 -8.04
N ALA A 87 6.57 6.17 -8.15
CA ALA A 87 6.94 7.57 -7.97
C ALA A 87 7.49 7.83 -6.58
N LEU A 88 6.87 7.26 -5.54
CA LEU A 88 7.36 7.41 -4.18
C LEU A 88 8.77 6.85 -4.03
N LEU A 89 9.02 5.68 -4.62
CA LEU A 89 10.34 5.08 -4.53
C LEU A 89 11.37 5.92 -5.27
N GLU A 90 11.04 6.38 -6.48
CA GLU A 90 11.97 7.15 -7.29
C GLU A 90 12.27 8.53 -6.68
N GLU A 91 11.23 9.20 -6.21
CA GLU A 91 11.39 10.54 -5.65
C GLU A 91 12.19 10.53 -4.35
N ASN A 92 12.17 9.42 -3.64
CA ASN A 92 12.91 9.28 -2.40
C ASN A 92 14.20 8.49 -2.57
N GLU A 93 14.59 8.25 -3.81
CA GLU A 93 15.86 7.60 -4.16
C GLU A 93 15.97 6.20 -3.58
N LEU A 94 14.84 5.51 -3.47
CA LEU A 94 14.82 4.11 -3.04
C LEU A 94 14.89 3.23 -4.28
N ILE A 95 16.11 2.84 -4.62
CA ILE A 95 16.36 2.07 -5.83
C ILE A 95 16.39 0.58 -5.48
N PRO A 96 15.46 -0.22 -6.03
CA PRO A 96 15.46 -1.66 -5.73
C PRO A 96 16.69 -2.34 -6.32
N LYS A 97 17.09 -3.43 -5.69
CA LYS A 97 18.21 -4.23 -6.17
C LYS A 97 17.86 -5.01 -7.44
N GLY A 98 16.57 -5.26 -7.65
CA GLY A 98 16.08 -5.92 -8.85
C GLY A 98 15.17 -5.03 -9.64
N GLU A 99 14.18 -5.62 -10.27
CA GLU A 99 13.27 -4.86 -11.13
C GLU A 99 12.28 -4.04 -10.33
N MET A 100 12.01 -2.84 -10.82
CA MET A 100 11.07 -1.93 -10.16
C MET A 100 9.66 -2.55 -10.09
N GLU A 101 9.26 -3.28 -11.12
CA GLU A 101 7.94 -3.92 -11.14
C GLU A 101 7.78 -4.91 -9.99
N LEU A 102 8.82 -5.66 -9.70
CA LEU A 102 8.77 -6.60 -8.59
C LEU A 102 8.66 -5.84 -7.26
N ALA A 103 9.40 -4.76 -7.12
CA ALA A 103 9.37 -3.96 -5.90
C ALA A 103 7.99 -3.35 -5.68
N THR A 104 7.39 -2.75 -6.71
CA THR A 104 6.07 -2.13 -6.56
C THR A 104 5.00 -3.17 -6.28
N ALA A 105 5.06 -4.32 -6.94
CA ALA A 105 4.10 -5.38 -6.70
C ALA A 105 4.24 -5.94 -5.28
N THR A 106 5.47 -6.07 -4.79
CA THR A 106 5.71 -6.58 -3.45
C THR A 106 5.17 -5.62 -2.39
N VAL A 107 5.42 -4.32 -2.56
CA VAL A 107 4.87 -3.32 -1.65
C VAL A 107 3.35 -3.40 -1.62
N ARG A 108 2.73 -3.49 -2.79
CA ARG A 108 1.28 -3.62 -2.86
C ARG A 108 0.81 -4.88 -2.15
N GLY A 109 1.50 -6.00 -2.38
CA GLY A 109 1.14 -7.27 -1.75
C GLY A 109 1.21 -7.21 -0.22
N LEU A 110 2.23 -6.56 0.31
CA LEU A 110 2.36 -6.42 1.76
C LEU A 110 1.18 -5.65 2.34
N ILE A 111 0.77 -4.58 1.67
CA ILE A 111 -0.35 -3.78 2.14
C ILE A 111 -1.66 -4.56 2.03
N LEU A 112 -1.80 -5.35 0.97
CA LEU A 112 -3.02 -6.13 0.76
C LEU A 112 -3.23 -7.21 1.83
N THR A 113 -2.18 -7.63 2.55
CA THR A 113 -2.36 -8.60 3.61
C THR A 113 -3.30 -8.10 4.71
N ILE A 114 -3.46 -6.77 4.83
CA ILE A 114 -4.33 -6.19 5.85
C ILE A 114 -5.77 -6.70 5.70
N SER A 115 -6.24 -6.89 4.48
CA SER A 115 -7.60 -7.36 4.25
C SER A 115 -7.82 -8.81 4.68
N HIS A 116 -6.74 -9.51 5.01
CA HIS A 116 -6.80 -10.91 5.46
C HIS A 116 -6.32 -11.09 6.90
N LYS A 117 -6.25 -9.99 7.66
CA LYS A 117 -5.66 -10.05 8.99
C LYS A 117 -6.39 -11.00 9.93
N GLU A 118 -7.71 -11.11 9.78
CA GLU A 118 -8.46 -12.01 10.65
C GLU A 118 -8.16 -13.47 10.36
N GLN A 119 -7.92 -13.79 9.09
CA GLN A 119 -7.56 -15.14 8.69
C GLN A 119 -6.17 -15.51 9.19
N ILE A 120 -5.26 -14.54 9.24
CA ILE A 120 -3.91 -14.75 9.73
C ILE A 120 -3.92 -14.90 11.25
N GLY A 121 -4.75 -14.13 11.94
CA GLY A 121 -4.99 -14.34 13.35
C GLY A 121 -4.32 -13.33 14.25
N ALA A 122 -4.27 -13.67 15.53
CA ALA A 122 -3.81 -12.74 16.57
C ALA A 122 -2.34 -12.34 16.40
N LEU A 123 -1.57 -13.13 15.69
CA LEU A 123 -0.14 -12.82 15.47
C LEU A 123 0.06 -11.89 14.27
N TYR A 124 -1.01 -11.41 13.63
CA TYR A 124 -0.87 -10.61 12.43
C TYR A 124 0.10 -9.43 12.58
N PRO A 125 0.08 -8.64 13.66
CA PRO A 125 1.04 -7.53 13.76
C PRO A 125 2.49 -8.00 13.68
N GLN A 126 2.80 -9.13 14.32
CA GLN A 126 4.15 -9.69 14.27
C GLN A 126 4.47 -10.26 12.90
N VAL A 127 3.49 -10.92 12.27
CA VAL A 127 3.65 -11.46 10.93
C VAL A 127 3.90 -10.31 9.94
N LEU A 128 3.11 -9.25 10.03
CA LEU A 128 3.27 -8.10 9.15
C LEU A 128 4.66 -7.50 9.30
N ASN A 129 5.10 -7.30 10.54
CA ASN A 129 6.41 -6.73 10.80
C ASN A 129 7.51 -7.59 10.20
N LEU A 130 7.40 -8.90 10.37
CA LEU A 130 8.38 -9.83 9.82
C LEU A 130 8.41 -9.79 8.29
N LEU A 131 7.22 -9.81 7.67
CA LEU A 131 7.13 -9.79 6.23
C LEU A 131 7.68 -8.49 5.64
N VAL A 132 7.31 -7.36 6.25
CA VAL A 132 7.73 -6.06 5.73
C VAL A 132 9.24 -5.90 5.82
N HIS A 133 9.82 -6.21 6.98
CA HIS A 133 11.26 -6.05 7.14
C HIS A 133 12.05 -7.02 6.27
N SER A 134 11.59 -8.26 6.16
CA SER A 134 12.27 -9.25 5.33
C SER A 134 12.21 -8.87 3.86
N ALA A 135 11.04 -8.45 3.39
CA ALA A 135 10.89 -8.06 1.99
C ALA A 135 11.72 -6.84 1.67
N CYS A 136 11.70 -5.83 2.54
CA CYS A 136 12.45 -4.60 2.28
C CYS A 136 13.95 -4.85 2.31
N THR A 137 14.42 -5.73 3.19
CA THR A 137 15.83 -6.10 3.22
C THR A 137 16.24 -6.77 1.90
N GLU A 138 15.36 -7.60 1.36
CA GLU A 138 15.64 -8.25 0.09
C GLU A 138 15.57 -7.29 -1.09
N LEU A 139 14.63 -6.35 -1.06
CA LEU A 139 14.41 -5.42 -2.19
C LEU A 139 15.37 -4.25 -2.20
N PHE A 140 15.76 -3.76 -1.03
CA PHE A 140 16.58 -2.54 -0.92
C PHE A 140 17.83 -2.82 -0.09
N SER A 141 18.81 -1.97 -0.27
CA SER A 141 20.06 -2.14 0.51
C SER A 141 20.02 -1.45 1.84
#